data_62160c250589d0a4c9f3079ac9281dd2
#
_entry.id   62160c250589d0a4c9f3079ac9281dd2
#
_cell.length_a   1.000
_cell.length_b   1.000
_cell.length_c   1.000
_cell.angle_alpha   90.00
_cell.angle_beta   90.00
_cell.angle_gamma   90.00
#
_symmetry.space_group_name_H-M   'P 1'
#
loop_
_entity.id
_entity.type
_entity.pdbx_description
1 polymer ?
#
loop_
_entity_poly.entity_id
_entity_poly.type
_entity_poly.pdbx_seq_one_letter_code
_entity_poly.pdbx_strand_id
1 'polypeptide(L)'
;MNLVTSCRRFTRVVLRQLAADRGALFFFLVLPVVVIVVIGSTFGATGGSLQVGVVGDGNSRLGTVIADQIDAADGVQIERFSTRDAMNAAIRRLDIAGGVVLADDLDTAVPAGTATISFVAEPSSQTAFAAREVVVAAVSSVTGPIDAGRFVASTAAIDTETALAAAEQQAATAPDTVVTVSDVGDAQRSELSAFSLTAPQNLVLFVFINSLAGGAALVRMRRTGVLRRLLAGPTSSGSIIVGLGTAWFVLALFQSVVVLAVGGLVFGVDWGDPLAATVLTLTFALVGAGAGLLIGALFDDPDRVSAVGPPIGVVLGALGGCMVPLEVFPPAMASAARAVPQYWAMTAWQQLVFDGDGLGAIAVPLLVLAGFATAFFGLATVRLQRTLVHG
;
A
#
# COMPACT_ATOMS: atom_id res chain seq x y z
N MET A 1 7.81 -35.66 24.26
CA MET A 1 8.56 -34.39 24.09
C MET A 1 7.52 -33.26 24.03
N ASN A 2 7.65 -32.25 24.90
CA ASN A 2 6.65 -31.16 24.95
C ASN A 2 6.65 -30.37 23.64
N LEU A 3 5.46 -30.00 23.14
CA LEU A 3 5.25 -29.24 21.90
C LEU A 3 6.16 -27.99 21.84
N VAL A 4 6.26 -27.27 22.97
CA VAL A 4 7.11 -26.08 23.14
C VAL A 4 8.60 -26.36 22.87
N THR A 5 9.11 -27.49 23.35
CA THR A 5 10.52 -27.88 23.13
C THR A 5 10.79 -28.20 21.66
N SER A 6 9.83 -28.82 20.98
CA SER A 6 9.91 -29.09 19.54
C SER A 6 9.89 -27.80 18.73
N CYS A 7 8.94 -26.90 18.99
CA CYS A 7 8.84 -25.59 18.32
C CYS A 7 10.16 -24.80 18.48
N ARG A 8 10.68 -24.69 19.70
CA ARG A 8 11.94 -23.96 19.97
C ARG A 8 13.14 -24.56 19.23
N ARG A 9 13.23 -25.90 19.11
CA ARG A 9 14.31 -26.55 18.35
C ARG A 9 14.18 -26.28 16.85
N PHE A 10 13.00 -26.43 16.27
CA PHE A 10 12.76 -26.14 14.85
C PHE A 10 13.05 -24.67 14.52
N THR A 11 12.53 -23.73 15.29
CA THR A 11 12.79 -22.30 15.11
C THR A 11 14.29 -21.99 15.13
N ARG A 12 15.04 -22.57 16.12
CA ARG A 12 16.49 -22.38 16.21
C ARG A 12 17.24 -22.94 15.00
N VAL A 13 16.83 -24.10 14.49
CA VAL A 13 17.46 -24.71 13.30
C VAL A 13 17.21 -23.84 12.06
N VAL A 14 15.97 -23.40 11.85
CA VAL A 14 15.61 -22.56 10.70
C VAL A 14 16.33 -21.21 10.76
N LEU A 15 16.36 -20.56 11.93
CA LEU A 15 17.09 -19.29 12.12
C LEU A 15 18.61 -19.45 11.89
N ARG A 16 19.20 -20.56 12.34
CA ARG A 16 20.63 -20.84 12.08
C ARG A 16 20.91 -21.10 10.61
N GLN A 17 20.02 -21.80 9.91
CA GLN A 17 20.16 -22.01 8.46
C GLN A 17 20.09 -20.69 7.71
N LEU A 18 19.13 -19.80 8.06
CA LEU A 18 19.04 -18.46 7.48
C LEU A 18 20.32 -17.65 7.77
N ALA A 19 20.82 -17.67 9.02
CA ALA A 19 22.02 -16.95 9.41
C ALA A 19 23.30 -17.47 8.73
N ALA A 20 23.33 -18.74 8.33
CA ALA A 20 24.45 -19.36 7.63
C ALA A 20 24.43 -19.10 6.12
N ASP A 21 23.25 -18.79 5.54
CA ASP A 21 23.08 -18.52 4.11
C ASP A 21 23.06 -17.03 3.85
N ARG A 22 24.20 -16.48 3.43
CA ARG A 22 24.37 -15.05 3.15
C ARG A 22 23.44 -14.55 2.04
N GLY A 23 23.17 -15.39 1.03
CA GLY A 23 22.26 -15.05 -0.04
C GLY A 23 20.81 -14.96 0.46
N ALA A 24 20.37 -15.96 1.23
CA ALA A 24 19.07 -15.96 1.84
C ALA A 24 18.87 -14.74 2.78
N LEU A 25 19.88 -14.40 3.60
CA LEU A 25 19.87 -13.21 4.46
C LEU A 25 19.71 -11.93 3.66
N PHE A 26 20.43 -11.79 2.55
CA PHE A 26 20.32 -10.62 1.68
C PHE A 26 18.88 -10.45 1.13
N PHE A 27 18.34 -11.51 0.53
CA PHE A 27 16.98 -11.45 -0.04
C PHE A 27 15.89 -11.30 1.04
N PHE A 28 16.14 -11.81 2.22
CA PHE A 28 15.17 -11.80 3.30
C PHE A 28 15.13 -10.48 4.08
N LEU A 29 16.28 -9.86 4.36
CA LEU A 29 16.39 -8.65 5.18
C LEU A 29 16.83 -7.42 4.40
N VAL A 30 17.86 -7.55 3.57
CA VAL A 30 18.48 -6.39 2.94
C VAL A 30 17.66 -5.92 1.76
N LEU A 31 17.19 -6.83 0.91
CA LEU A 31 16.44 -6.48 -0.29
C LEU A 31 15.16 -5.69 0.00
N PRO A 32 14.28 -6.07 0.95
CA PRO A 32 13.10 -5.25 1.29
C PRO A 32 13.47 -3.83 1.73
N VAL A 33 14.52 -3.69 2.55
CA VAL A 33 15.00 -2.39 3.01
C VAL A 33 15.58 -1.57 1.85
N VAL A 34 16.39 -2.19 0.98
CA VAL A 34 16.93 -1.52 -0.21
C VAL A 34 15.81 -1.06 -1.13
N VAL A 35 14.78 -1.87 -1.34
CA VAL A 35 13.63 -1.50 -2.17
C VAL A 35 12.87 -0.32 -1.56
N ILE A 36 12.65 -0.31 -0.23
CA ILE A 36 12.03 0.84 0.46
C ILE A 36 12.90 2.08 0.28
N VAL A 37 14.22 1.97 0.45
CA VAL A 37 15.15 3.09 0.27
C VAL A 37 15.13 3.59 -1.17
N VAL A 38 15.26 2.70 -2.16
CA VAL A 38 15.32 3.08 -3.57
C VAL A 38 14.00 3.70 -4.02
N ILE A 39 12.87 3.04 -3.75
CA ILE A 39 11.56 3.57 -4.14
C ILE A 39 11.25 4.84 -3.35
N GLY A 40 11.40 4.81 -2.03
CA GLY A 40 11.14 5.96 -1.17
C GLY A 40 12.07 7.13 -1.49
N SER A 41 13.36 6.90 -1.83
CA SER A 41 14.27 7.96 -2.24
C SER A 41 13.99 8.48 -3.66
N THR A 42 13.51 7.63 -4.55
CA THR A 42 13.11 8.06 -5.91
C THR A 42 11.85 8.92 -5.87
N PHE A 43 10.92 8.61 -4.97
CA PHE A 43 9.65 9.34 -4.83
C PHE A 43 9.62 10.30 -3.62
N GLY A 44 10.50 10.14 -2.63
CA GLY A 44 10.55 10.95 -1.40
C GLY A 44 11.81 11.80 -1.23
N ALA A 45 12.92 11.47 -1.92
CA ALA A 45 14.15 12.25 -1.91
C ALA A 45 14.37 13.04 -3.20
N THR A 46 13.42 13.06 -4.10
CA THR A 46 13.33 14.23 -4.92
C THR A 46 12.82 15.36 -4.00
N GLY A 47 13.79 16.07 -3.40
CA GLY A 47 13.66 17.50 -3.30
C GLY A 47 13.52 18.11 -4.71
N GLY A 48 13.12 17.35 -5.70
CA GLY A 48 12.52 17.67 -6.97
C GLY A 48 11.03 17.79 -6.70
N SER A 49 10.57 19.03 -6.52
CA SER A 49 9.18 19.40 -6.57
C SER A 49 8.46 18.61 -7.65
N LEU A 50 7.31 18.05 -7.30
CA LEU A 50 6.39 17.42 -8.23
C LEU A 50 6.05 18.45 -9.31
N GLN A 51 6.59 18.29 -10.52
CA GLN A 51 6.39 19.25 -11.59
C GLN A 51 4.99 19.05 -12.16
N VAL A 52 4.12 20.07 -12.00
CA VAL A 52 2.76 20.08 -12.54
C VAL A 52 2.66 21.15 -13.63
N GLY A 53 2.27 20.74 -14.84
CA GLY A 53 2.04 21.69 -15.93
C GLY A 53 0.73 22.44 -15.76
N VAL A 54 0.73 23.75 -16.06
CA VAL A 54 -0.48 24.56 -16.05
C VAL A 54 -0.62 25.29 -17.38
N VAL A 55 -1.83 25.27 -17.96
CA VAL A 55 -2.18 26.00 -19.17
C VAL A 55 -3.44 26.82 -18.90
N GLY A 56 -3.44 28.10 -19.25
CA GLY A 56 -4.60 28.98 -19.18
C GLY A 56 -4.82 29.68 -17.83
N ASP A 57 -3.85 29.64 -16.91
CA ASP A 57 -3.96 30.24 -15.57
C ASP A 57 -4.09 31.77 -15.59
N GLY A 58 -3.54 32.44 -16.60
CA GLY A 58 -3.56 33.90 -16.73
C GLY A 58 -4.83 34.49 -17.32
N ASN A 59 -5.79 33.67 -17.77
CA ASN A 59 -6.97 34.14 -18.50
C ASN A 59 -8.20 34.36 -17.60
N SER A 60 -8.18 33.84 -16.37
CA SER A 60 -9.22 34.03 -15.39
C SER A 60 -8.65 34.24 -13.97
N ARG A 61 -9.43 34.97 -13.12
CA ARG A 61 -9.04 35.18 -11.71
C ARG A 61 -9.00 33.84 -10.94
N LEU A 62 -10.04 33.01 -11.13
CA LEU A 62 -10.11 31.69 -10.48
C LEU A 62 -8.99 30.76 -11.00
N GLY A 63 -8.64 30.83 -12.28
CA GLY A 63 -7.51 30.08 -12.84
C GLY A 63 -6.20 30.44 -12.18
N THR A 64 -5.94 31.74 -11.97
CA THR A 64 -4.74 32.20 -11.25
C THR A 64 -4.72 31.71 -9.81
N VAL A 65 -5.84 31.81 -9.08
CA VAL A 65 -5.93 31.35 -7.68
C VAL A 65 -5.74 29.83 -7.59
N ILE A 66 -6.28 29.05 -8.51
CA ILE A 66 -6.08 27.58 -8.56
C ILE A 66 -4.60 27.26 -8.81
N ALA A 67 -3.96 27.94 -9.77
CA ALA A 67 -2.53 27.74 -10.06
C ALA A 67 -1.67 28.09 -8.83
N ASP A 68 -1.95 29.20 -8.17
CA ASP A 68 -1.23 29.62 -6.95
C ASP A 68 -1.42 28.62 -5.80
N GLN A 69 -2.61 28.03 -5.65
CA GLN A 69 -2.87 26.99 -4.65
C GLN A 69 -2.12 25.69 -4.97
N ILE A 70 -1.95 25.33 -6.26
CA ILE A 70 -1.13 24.19 -6.67
C ILE A 70 0.35 24.47 -6.35
N ASP A 71 0.85 25.66 -6.62
CA ASP A 71 2.24 26.07 -6.37
C ASP A 71 2.57 26.21 -4.88
N ALA A 72 1.56 26.54 -4.06
CA ALA A 72 1.68 26.64 -2.61
C ALA A 72 1.69 25.26 -1.91
N ALA A 73 1.36 24.18 -2.61
CA ALA A 73 1.37 22.84 -2.05
C ALA A 73 2.82 22.37 -1.80
N ASP A 74 3.08 21.81 -0.63
CA ASP A 74 4.42 21.35 -0.26
C ASP A 74 4.97 20.32 -1.24
N GLY A 75 6.19 20.57 -1.74
CA GLY A 75 6.87 19.69 -2.67
C GLY A 75 6.34 19.73 -4.11
N VAL A 76 5.54 20.73 -4.47
CA VAL A 76 5.03 20.93 -5.84
C VAL A 76 5.67 22.18 -6.46
N GLN A 77 5.93 22.14 -7.75
CA GLN A 77 6.28 23.30 -8.56
C GLN A 77 5.45 23.31 -9.83
N ILE A 78 4.90 24.47 -10.15
CA ILE A 78 4.18 24.60 -11.41
C ILE A 78 5.09 25.02 -12.55
N GLU A 79 4.91 24.39 -13.71
CA GLU A 79 5.49 24.82 -14.98
C GLU A 79 4.39 25.33 -15.90
N ARG A 80 4.45 26.61 -16.27
CA ARG A 80 3.42 27.25 -17.09
C ARG A 80 3.70 27.02 -18.56
N PHE A 81 2.72 26.50 -19.27
CA PHE A 81 2.79 26.27 -20.71
C PHE A 81 1.85 27.20 -21.47
N SER A 82 2.30 27.71 -22.60
CA SER A 82 1.49 28.57 -23.47
C SER A 82 0.45 27.79 -24.29
N THR A 83 0.65 26.47 -24.45
CA THR A 83 -0.25 25.61 -25.23
C THR A 83 -0.37 24.22 -24.59
N ARG A 84 -1.54 23.60 -24.78
CA ARG A 84 -1.79 22.22 -24.37
C ARG A 84 -0.85 21.23 -25.05
N ASP A 85 -0.46 21.48 -26.31
CA ASP A 85 0.42 20.59 -27.05
C ASP A 85 1.85 20.59 -26.49
N ALA A 86 2.35 21.76 -26.05
CA ALA A 86 3.65 21.87 -25.39
C ALA A 86 3.65 21.11 -24.05
N MET A 87 2.60 21.26 -23.23
CA MET A 87 2.40 20.52 -21.99
C MET A 87 2.32 19.01 -22.23
N ASN A 88 1.55 18.57 -23.22
CA ASN A 88 1.44 17.15 -23.58
C ASN A 88 2.78 16.57 -24.04
N ALA A 89 3.62 17.37 -24.72
CA ALA A 89 4.96 16.94 -25.10
C ALA A 89 5.88 16.77 -23.88
N ALA A 90 5.78 17.64 -22.87
CA ALA A 90 6.51 17.52 -21.61
C ALA A 90 6.06 16.29 -20.80
N ILE A 91 4.75 16.01 -20.72
CA ILE A 91 4.21 14.79 -20.11
C ILE A 91 4.78 13.53 -20.77
N ARG A 92 4.78 13.47 -22.10
CA ARG A 92 5.34 12.30 -22.83
C ARG A 92 6.83 12.11 -22.64
N ARG A 93 7.60 13.17 -22.35
CA ARG A 93 9.03 13.09 -22.02
C ARG A 93 9.29 12.80 -20.54
N LEU A 94 8.21 12.76 -19.74
CA LEU A 94 8.29 12.62 -18.28
C LEU A 94 9.02 13.79 -17.59
N ASP A 95 9.04 14.97 -18.23
CA ASP A 95 9.60 16.19 -17.65
C ASP A 95 8.68 16.71 -16.52
N ILE A 96 7.36 16.50 -16.67
CA ILE A 96 6.32 16.83 -15.67
C ILE A 96 5.46 15.61 -15.38
N ALA A 97 4.94 15.53 -14.16
CA ALA A 97 4.12 14.41 -13.68
C ALA A 97 2.72 14.38 -14.31
N GLY A 98 2.18 15.54 -14.60
CA GLY A 98 0.88 15.75 -15.23
C GLY A 98 0.62 17.23 -15.40
N GLY A 99 -0.52 17.58 -16.01
CA GLY A 99 -0.84 18.98 -16.24
C GLY A 99 -2.33 19.28 -16.16
N VAL A 100 -2.67 20.48 -15.73
CA VAL A 100 -4.02 20.99 -15.66
C VAL A 100 -4.27 22.01 -16.75
N VAL A 101 -5.41 21.91 -17.40
CA VAL A 101 -5.89 22.87 -18.39
C VAL A 101 -7.06 23.63 -17.76
N LEU A 102 -6.84 24.91 -17.55
CA LEU A 102 -7.79 25.86 -16.99
C LEU A 102 -8.48 26.59 -18.15
N ALA A 103 -9.79 26.60 -18.16
CA ALA A 103 -10.58 27.27 -19.17
C ALA A 103 -10.60 28.79 -18.95
N ASP A 104 -10.71 29.57 -20.02
CA ASP A 104 -10.72 31.04 -19.98
C ASP A 104 -11.97 31.60 -19.28
N ASP A 105 -13.06 30.84 -19.24
CA ASP A 105 -14.37 31.22 -18.70
C ASP A 105 -14.63 30.76 -17.27
N LEU A 106 -13.61 30.30 -16.52
CA LEU A 106 -13.78 29.77 -15.15
C LEU A 106 -14.51 30.72 -14.22
N ASP A 107 -14.27 32.02 -14.32
CA ASP A 107 -14.90 33.01 -13.45
C ASP A 107 -16.44 33.08 -13.60
N THR A 108 -16.96 32.63 -14.72
CA THR A 108 -18.39 32.52 -14.99
C THR A 108 -18.93 31.11 -14.92
N ALA A 109 -18.14 30.14 -15.36
CA ALA A 109 -18.53 28.74 -15.43
C ALA A 109 -18.57 28.06 -14.05
N VAL A 110 -17.66 28.39 -13.12
CA VAL A 110 -17.67 27.84 -11.76
C VAL A 110 -18.90 28.26 -10.97
N PRO A 111 -19.28 29.56 -10.90
CA PRO A 111 -20.52 29.97 -10.26
C PRO A 111 -21.77 29.38 -10.92
N ALA A 112 -21.76 29.17 -12.24
CA ALA A 112 -22.85 28.54 -12.97
C ALA A 112 -22.93 27.01 -12.78
N GLY A 113 -21.91 26.38 -12.26
CA GLY A 113 -21.84 24.92 -12.10
C GLY A 113 -21.58 24.15 -13.41
N THR A 114 -21.02 24.82 -14.41
CA THR A 114 -20.76 24.27 -15.75
C THR A 114 -19.25 24.15 -16.03
N ALA A 115 -18.40 24.55 -15.08
CA ALA A 115 -16.95 24.52 -15.25
C ALA A 115 -16.42 23.11 -15.43
N THR A 116 -15.48 22.94 -16.36
CA THR A 116 -14.74 21.70 -16.57
C THR A 116 -13.24 22.00 -16.50
N ILE A 117 -12.57 21.42 -15.52
CA ILE A 117 -11.12 21.48 -15.39
C ILE A 117 -10.57 20.12 -15.82
N SER A 118 -9.67 20.12 -16.81
CA SER A 118 -9.13 18.89 -17.37
C SER A 118 -7.73 18.63 -16.82
N PHE A 119 -7.53 17.50 -16.16
CA PHE A 119 -6.21 17.00 -15.79
C PHE A 119 -5.74 16.00 -16.84
N VAL A 120 -4.51 16.17 -17.33
CA VAL A 120 -3.89 15.34 -18.35
C VAL A 120 -2.61 14.75 -17.78
N ALA A 121 -2.47 13.44 -17.84
CA ALA A 121 -1.28 12.74 -17.36
C ALA A 121 -1.05 11.42 -18.11
N GLU A 122 0.13 10.82 -17.97
CA GLU A 122 0.41 9.48 -18.46
C GLU A 122 -0.25 8.45 -17.54
N PRO A 123 -1.16 7.59 -18.05
CA PRO A 123 -1.96 6.68 -17.21
C PRO A 123 -1.15 5.68 -16.39
N SER A 124 0.09 5.39 -16.78
CA SER A 124 0.97 4.42 -16.11
C SER A 124 1.89 5.04 -15.05
N SER A 125 1.88 6.35 -14.90
CA SER A 125 2.79 7.07 -14.01
C SER A 125 2.24 7.19 -12.59
N GLN A 126 2.98 6.70 -11.59
CA GLN A 126 2.63 6.89 -10.18
C GLN A 126 2.71 8.36 -9.73
N THR A 127 3.64 9.14 -10.32
CA THR A 127 3.74 10.57 -10.06
C THR A 127 2.53 11.34 -10.59
N ALA A 128 1.89 10.82 -11.64
CA ALA A 128 0.65 11.38 -12.18
C ALA A 128 -0.52 11.28 -11.19
N PHE A 129 -0.60 10.21 -10.40
CA PHE A 129 -1.62 10.09 -9.36
C PHE A 129 -1.39 11.11 -8.24
N ALA A 130 -0.15 11.26 -7.77
CA ALA A 130 0.17 12.27 -6.78
C ALA A 130 -0.13 13.69 -7.29
N ALA A 131 0.24 13.99 -8.53
CA ALA A 131 -0.08 15.28 -9.16
C ALA A 131 -1.59 15.53 -9.27
N ARG A 132 -2.36 14.49 -9.63
CA ARG A 132 -3.82 14.57 -9.71
C ARG A 132 -4.45 14.90 -8.36
N GLU A 133 -4.02 14.24 -7.29
CA GLU A 133 -4.55 14.48 -5.93
C GLU A 133 -4.29 15.92 -5.48
N VAL A 134 -3.09 16.45 -5.72
CA VAL A 134 -2.76 17.85 -5.42
C VAL A 134 -3.64 18.80 -6.22
N VAL A 135 -3.80 18.56 -7.53
CA VAL A 135 -4.66 19.40 -8.39
C VAL A 135 -6.12 19.34 -7.94
N VAL A 136 -6.64 18.14 -7.63
CA VAL A 136 -8.01 17.97 -7.14
C VAL A 136 -8.21 18.71 -5.82
N ALA A 137 -7.27 18.60 -4.88
CA ALA A 137 -7.33 19.29 -3.61
C ALA A 137 -7.31 20.82 -3.79
N ALA A 138 -6.40 21.35 -4.63
CA ALA A 138 -6.32 22.78 -4.93
C ALA A 138 -7.60 23.30 -5.62
N VAL A 139 -8.13 22.58 -6.59
CA VAL A 139 -9.40 22.93 -7.25
C VAL A 139 -10.54 22.92 -6.24
N SER A 140 -10.66 21.87 -5.43
CA SER A 140 -11.74 21.73 -4.44
C SER A 140 -11.68 22.81 -3.35
N SER A 141 -10.48 23.23 -2.92
CA SER A 141 -10.32 24.31 -1.94
C SER A 141 -10.84 25.66 -2.45
N VAL A 142 -10.70 25.92 -3.76
CA VAL A 142 -11.15 27.16 -4.40
C VAL A 142 -12.62 27.09 -4.78
N THR A 143 -13.09 25.95 -5.32
CA THR A 143 -14.48 25.83 -5.82
C THR A 143 -15.48 25.44 -4.72
N GLY A 144 -15.04 24.76 -3.66
CA GLY A 144 -15.89 24.27 -2.58
C GLY A 144 -16.73 25.36 -1.90
N PRO A 145 -16.18 26.51 -1.50
CA PRO A 145 -16.95 27.63 -0.95
C PRO A 145 -18.01 28.17 -1.93
N ILE A 146 -17.69 28.22 -3.22
CA ILE A 146 -18.61 28.67 -4.27
C ILE A 146 -19.77 27.69 -4.45
N ASP A 147 -19.45 26.39 -4.47
CA ASP A 147 -20.46 25.32 -4.56
C ASP A 147 -21.36 25.28 -3.33
N ALA A 148 -20.80 25.49 -2.13
CA ALA A 148 -21.56 25.60 -0.90
C ALA A 148 -22.50 26.82 -0.92
N GLY A 149 -22.01 27.97 -1.36
CA GLY A 149 -22.82 29.18 -1.54
C GLY A 149 -23.99 28.96 -2.51
N ARG A 150 -23.74 28.30 -3.62
CA ARG A 150 -24.76 27.95 -4.62
C ARG A 150 -25.82 26.98 -4.04
N PHE A 151 -25.37 25.98 -3.27
CA PHE A 151 -26.26 25.04 -2.59
C PHE A 151 -27.18 25.76 -1.59
N VAL A 152 -26.63 26.66 -0.77
CA VAL A 152 -27.41 27.49 0.16
C VAL A 152 -28.39 28.39 -0.57
N ALA A 153 -27.96 29.05 -1.64
CA ALA A 153 -28.86 29.89 -2.47
C ALA A 153 -30.03 29.09 -3.04
N SER A 154 -29.77 27.88 -3.54
CA SER A 154 -30.81 27.02 -4.11
C SER A 154 -31.81 26.50 -3.08
N THR A 155 -31.34 26.30 -1.83
CA THR A 155 -32.14 25.67 -0.74
C THR A 155 -32.92 26.72 0.09
N ALA A 156 -32.32 27.91 0.32
CA ALA A 156 -32.87 28.95 1.18
C ALA A 156 -33.66 30.05 0.42
N ALA A 157 -33.80 29.95 -0.90
CA ALA A 157 -34.39 30.94 -1.76
C ALA A 157 -33.78 32.37 -1.62
N ILE A 158 -32.50 32.44 -1.28
CA ILE A 158 -31.71 33.65 -1.19
C ILE A 158 -31.07 33.89 -2.55
N ASP A 159 -30.96 35.16 -2.95
CA ASP A 159 -30.33 35.54 -4.21
C ASP A 159 -28.88 35.04 -4.26
N THR A 160 -28.53 34.43 -5.39
CA THR A 160 -27.22 33.78 -5.61
C THR A 160 -26.04 34.74 -5.41
N GLU A 161 -26.24 36.02 -5.79
CA GLU A 161 -25.22 37.07 -5.65
C GLU A 161 -24.95 37.37 -4.17
N THR A 162 -26.00 37.43 -3.34
CA THR A 162 -25.89 37.64 -1.88
C THR A 162 -25.24 36.45 -1.18
N ALA A 163 -25.56 35.22 -1.60
CA ALA A 163 -24.97 34.00 -1.05
C ALA A 163 -23.49 33.85 -1.45
N LEU A 164 -23.11 34.19 -2.67
CA LEU A 164 -21.74 34.24 -3.15
C LEU A 164 -20.91 35.30 -2.41
N ALA A 165 -21.46 36.54 -2.28
CA ALA A 165 -20.80 37.62 -1.55
C ALA A 165 -20.58 37.27 -0.08
N ALA A 166 -21.51 36.57 0.56
CA ALA A 166 -21.35 36.07 1.92
C ALA A 166 -20.28 34.97 2.02
N ALA A 167 -20.21 34.05 1.07
CA ALA A 167 -19.21 33.01 1.00
C ALA A 167 -17.80 33.56 0.72
N GLU A 168 -17.67 34.54 -0.20
CA GLU A 168 -16.42 35.24 -0.47
C GLU A 168 -15.98 36.11 0.73
N GLN A 169 -16.88 36.76 1.42
CA GLN A 169 -16.57 37.57 2.60
C GLN A 169 -16.16 36.71 3.79
N GLN A 170 -16.73 35.53 3.94
CA GLN A 170 -16.32 34.53 4.94
C GLN A 170 -14.95 33.97 4.62
N ALA A 171 -14.65 33.71 3.36
CA ALA A 171 -13.33 33.25 2.91
C ALA A 171 -12.24 34.35 3.06
N ALA A 172 -12.61 35.63 2.88
CA ALA A 172 -11.68 36.77 3.01
C ALA A 172 -11.45 37.23 4.47
N THR A 173 -12.37 36.92 5.38
CA THR A 173 -12.28 37.29 6.81
C THR A 173 -11.87 36.13 7.72
N ALA A 174 -11.74 34.93 7.20
CA ALA A 174 -11.12 33.85 7.93
C ALA A 174 -9.64 34.23 8.18
N PRO A 175 -9.19 34.31 9.45
CA PRO A 175 -7.76 34.43 9.73
C PRO A 175 -7.13 33.20 9.08
N ASP A 176 -5.89 33.28 8.56
CA ASP A 176 -5.13 32.18 7.95
C ASP A 176 -5.54 30.80 8.49
N THR A 177 -6.79 30.53 8.33
CA THR A 177 -7.35 29.23 8.56
C THR A 177 -6.96 28.52 7.28
N VAL A 178 -5.86 27.77 7.37
CA VAL A 178 -5.77 26.53 6.63
C VAL A 178 -7.19 25.99 6.70
N VAL A 179 -7.93 26.08 5.59
CA VAL A 179 -9.17 25.36 5.45
C VAL A 179 -8.73 23.93 5.48
N THR A 180 -8.65 23.40 6.68
CA THR A 180 -8.67 21.98 6.89
C THR A 180 -10.05 21.62 6.38
N VAL A 181 -10.12 21.27 5.12
CA VAL A 181 -11.22 20.48 4.60
C VAL A 181 -11.17 19.24 5.46
N SER A 182 -11.96 19.23 6.52
CA SER A 182 -12.28 18.03 7.26
C SER A 182 -13.20 17.22 6.35
N ASP A 183 -12.68 16.78 5.25
CA ASP A 183 -13.08 15.51 4.70
C ASP A 183 -12.44 14.49 5.68
N VAL A 184 -13.32 13.81 6.40
CA VAL A 184 -12.94 12.80 7.37
C VAL A 184 -12.17 11.73 6.61
N GLY A 185 -10.85 11.91 6.44
CA GLY A 185 -9.94 11.00 5.76
C GLY A 185 -8.80 11.60 4.95
N ASP A 186 -8.90 12.81 4.37
CA ASP A 186 -7.91 13.27 3.38
C ASP A 186 -6.88 14.30 3.89
N ALA A 187 -7.15 15.04 4.96
CA ALA A 187 -6.20 16.02 5.51
C ALA A 187 -4.91 15.39 6.05
N GLN A 188 -4.96 14.11 6.43
CA GLN A 188 -3.81 13.37 6.94
C GLN A 188 -2.93 12.80 5.82
N ARG A 189 -3.45 12.72 4.60
CA ARG A 189 -2.72 12.20 3.43
C ARG A 189 -1.72 13.19 2.85
N SER A 190 -1.93 14.49 3.00
CA SER A 190 -1.03 15.52 2.47
C SER A 190 0.31 15.63 3.20
N GLU A 191 0.40 15.16 4.44
CA GLU A 191 1.66 15.12 5.21
C GLU A 191 2.40 13.77 5.13
N LEU A 192 1.84 12.78 4.42
CA LEU A 192 2.41 11.45 4.37
C LEU A 192 3.60 11.41 3.40
N SER A 193 4.75 11.03 3.92
CA SER A 193 5.95 10.82 3.11
C SER A 193 5.72 9.68 2.09
N ALA A 194 6.43 9.71 0.95
CA ALA A 194 6.40 8.61 -0.03
C ALA A 194 6.79 7.25 0.60
N PHE A 195 7.52 7.28 1.72
CA PHE A 195 7.83 6.09 2.51
C PHE A 195 6.60 5.51 3.21
N SER A 196 5.65 6.35 3.66
CA SER A 196 4.39 5.89 4.28
C SER A 196 3.50 5.14 3.29
N LEU A 197 3.58 5.48 1.99
CA LEU A 197 2.89 4.76 0.91
C LEU A 197 3.58 3.43 0.59
N THR A 198 4.90 3.43 0.47
CA THR A 198 5.65 2.28 -0.05
C THR A 198 6.03 1.25 1.01
N ALA A 199 6.18 1.65 2.28
CA ALA A 199 6.60 0.73 3.33
C ALA A 199 5.59 -0.39 3.62
N PRO A 200 4.26 -0.13 3.76
CA PRO A 200 3.27 -1.20 3.90
C PRO A 200 3.21 -2.14 2.69
N GLN A 201 3.31 -1.59 1.48
CA GLN A 201 3.35 -2.36 0.24
C GLN A 201 4.51 -3.35 0.22
N ASN A 202 5.71 -2.88 0.56
CA ASN A 202 6.90 -3.71 0.65
C ASN A 202 6.83 -4.73 1.78
N LEU A 203 6.28 -4.36 2.94
CA LEU A 203 6.05 -5.26 4.06
C LEU A 203 5.21 -6.47 3.61
N VAL A 204 4.03 -6.21 3.06
CA VAL A 204 3.09 -7.25 2.62
C VAL A 204 3.69 -8.10 1.50
N LEU A 205 4.29 -7.47 0.49
CA LEU A 205 4.88 -8.15 -0.65
C LEU A 205 6.01 -9.09 -0.25
N PHE A 206 7.02 -8.57 0.45
CA PHE A 206 8.23 -9.34 0.75
C PHE A 206 8.03 -10.38 1.83
N VAL A 207 7.19 -10.14 2.84
CA VAL A 207 6.85 -11.17 3.83
C VAL A 207 6.19 -12.37 3.16
N PHE A 208 5.32 -12.13 2.20
CA PHE A 208 4.64 -13.21 1.48
C PHE A 208 5.57 -13.94 0.50
N ILE A 209 6.34 -13.22 -0.33
CA ILE A 209 7.31 -13.80 -1.27
C ILE A 209 8.32 -14.68 -0.53
N ASN A 210 8.91 -14.16 0.54
CA ASN A 210 9.91 -14.89 1.32
C ASN A 210 9.32 -16.10 2.03
N SER A 211 8.06 -16.01 2.49
CA SER A 211 7.35 -17.17 3.05
C SER A 211 7.16 -18.27 2.02
N LEU A 212 6.78 -17.92 0.77
CA LEU A 212 6.67 -18.91 -0.33
C LEU A 212 8.03 -19.50 -0.68
N ALA A 213 9.07 -18.68 -0.82
CA ALA A 213 10.43 -19.16 -1.10
C ALA A 213 10.93 -20.12 -0.01
N GLY A 214 10.56 -19.85 1.24
CA GLY A 214 10.82 -20.71 2.39
C GLY A 214 10.28 -22.13 2.24
N GLY A 215 9.18 -22.33 1.53
CA GLY A 215 8.61 -23.66 1.25
C GLY A 215 9.60 -24.65 0.65
N ALA A 216 10.62 -24.18 -0.09
CA ALA A 216 11.70 -25.03 -0.62
C ALA A 216 12.48 -25.76 0.47
N ALA A 217 12.66 -25.15 1.65
CA ALA A 217 13.34 -25.80 2.77
C ALA A 217 12.54 -27.00 3.30
N LEU A 218 11.20 -26.91 3.33
CA LEU A 218 10.35 -28.04 3.70
C LEU A 218 10.55 -29.21 2.73
N VAL A 219 10.57 -28.92 1.41
CA VAL A 219 10.81 -29.96 0.39
C VAL A 219 12.19 -30.59 0.56
N ARG A 220 13.23 -29.78 0.81
CA ARG A 220 14.59 -30.30 1.11
C ARG A 220 14.60 -31.23 2.33
N MET A 221 13.91 -30.85 3.42
CA MET A 221 13.80 -31.67 4.63
C MET A 221 13.07 -33.00 4.36
N ARG A 222 12.09 -33.02 3.46
CA ARG A 222 11.42 -34.26 3.01
C ARG A 222 12.39 -35.15 2.21
N ARG A 223 13.07 -34.58 1.20
CA ARG A 223 13.98 -35.32 0.32
C ARG A 223 15.20 -35.90 1.06
N THR A 224 15.76 -35.15 2.01
CA THR A 224 16.92 -35.62 2.81
C THR A 224 16.54 -36.60 3.91
N GLY A 225 15.26 -36.96 4.02
CA GLY A 225 14.75 -37.93 5.01
C GLY A 225 14.77 -37.39 6.45
N VAL A 226 14.99 -36.09 6.66
CA VAL A 226 14.95 -35.47 8.00
C VAL A 226 13.59 -35.68 8.64
N LEU A 227 12.50 -35.46 7.88
CA LEU A 227 11.14 -35.67 8.38
C LEU A 227 10.87 -37.13 8.75
N ARG A 228 11.34 -38.10 7.96
CA ARG A 228 11.19 -39.54 8.27
C ARG A 228 11.94 -39.90 9.57
N ARG A 229 13.15 -39.38 9.77
CA ARG A 229 13.92 -39.59 11.00
C ARG A 229 13.25 -39.00 12.23
N LEU A 230 12.56 -37.82 12.07
CA LEU A 230 11.80 -37.20 13.14
C LEU A 230 10.53 -38.00 13.49
N LEU A 231 9.87 -38.60 12.49
CA LEU A 231 8.71 -39.49 12.69
C LEU A 231 9.04 -40.82 13.29
N ALA A 232 10.26 -41.34 13.08
CA ALA A 232 10.76 -42.56 13.74
C ALA A 232 11.03 -42.35 15.25
N GLY A 233 11.05 -41.08 15.70
CA GLY A 233 11.19 -40.72 17.10
C GLY A 233 9.85 -40.59 17.82
N PRO A 234 9.84 -40.24 19.12
CA PRO A 234 8.61 -40.09 19.93
C PRO A 234 7.89 -38.79 19.61
N THR A 235 7.79 -38.38 18.33
CA THR A 235 7.14 -37.15 17.88
C THR A 235 5.97 -37.46 16.96
N SER A 236 4.80 -36.86 17.21
CA SER A 236 3.66 -36.98 16.31
C SER A 236 3.81 -36.11 15.07
N SER A 237 3.20 -36.51 13.96
CA SER A 237 3.16 -35.72 12.70
C SER A 237 2.59 -34.30 12.95
N GLY A 238 1.58 -34.19 13.81
CA GLY A 238 1.00 -32.89 14.19
C GLY A 238 2.01 -31.99 14.88
N SER A 239 2.83 -32.53 15.80
CA SER A 239 3.88 -31.74 16.48
C SER A 239 4.98 -31.25 15.54
N ILE A 240 5.27 -32.01 14.48
CA ILE A 240 6.24 -31.60 13.44
C ILE A 240 5.64 -30.45 12.60
N ILE A 241 4.38 -30.56 12.16
CA ILE A 241 3.70 -29.54 11.37
C ILE A 241 3.57 -28.22 12.14
N VAL A 242 3.12 -28.30 13.41
CA VAL A 242 3.05 -27.12 14.29
C VAL A 242 4.43 -26.52 14.52
N GLY A 243 5.47 -27.34 14.74
CA GLY A 243 6.83 -26.87 14.92
C GLY A 243 7.39 -26.15 13.68
N LEU A 244 7.13 -26.68 12.49
CA LEU A 244 7.47 -26.04 11.22
C LEU A 244 6.69 -24.74 11.01
N GLY A 245 5.37 -24.77 11.23
CA GLY A 245 4.52 -23.59 11.14
C GLY A 245 4.96 -22.46 12.05
N THR A 246 5.32 -22.81 13.31
CA THR A 246 5.87 -21.85 14.26
C THR A 246 7.20 -21.27 13.77
N ALA A 247 8.08 -22.09 13.20
CA ALA A 247 9.36 -21.61 12.68
C ALA A 247 9.17 -20.60 11.53
N TRP A 248 8.27 -20.90 10.58
CA TRP A 248 7.93 -19.98 9.49
C TRP A 248 7.24 -18.71 9.98
N PHE A 249 6.33 -18.84 10.93
CA PHE A 249 5.70 -17.69 11.58
C PHE A 249 6.72 -16.76 12.23
N VAL A 250 7.64 -17.30 13.01
CA VAL A 250 8.69 -16.51 13.67
C VAL A 250 9.59 -15.82 12.63
N LEU A 251 9.91 -16.49 11.51
CA LEU A 251 10.65 -15.87 10.42
C LEU A 251 9.90 -14.72 9.77
N ALA A 252 8.63 -14.94 9.40
CA ALA A 252 7.78 -13.90 8.81
C ALA A 252 7.61 -12.71 9.77
N LEU A 253 7.40 -13.00 11.06
CA LEU A 253 7.30 -11.97 12.09
C LEU A 253 8.61 -11.20 12.28
N PHE A 254 9.76 -11.90 12.31
CA PHE A 254 11.06 -11.25 12.41
C PHE A 254 11.30 -10.29 11.24
N GLN A 255 11.00 -10.71 10.02
CA GLN A 255 11.09 -9.86 8.84
C GLN A 255 10.15 -8.65 8.95
N SER A 256 8.90 -8.87 9.35
CA SER A 256 7.92 -7.79 9.53
C SER A 256 8.41 -6.76 10.55
N VAL A 257 8.93 -7.21 11.70
CA VAL A 257 9.48 -6.33 12.74
C VAL A 257 10.65 -5.51 12.21
N VAL A 258 11.53 -6.11 11.40
CA VAL A 258 12.66 -5.36 10.80
C VAL A 258 12.15 -4.28 9.85
N VAL A 259 11.17 -4.59 8.99
CA VAL A 259 10.60 -3.61 8.05
C VAL A 259 9.86 -2.50 8.81
N LEU A 260 9.06 -2.86 9.82
CA LEU A 260 8.37 -1.89 10.67
C LEU A 260 9.34 -0.97 11.41
N ALA A 261 10.41 -1.55 12.00
CA ALA A 261 11.41 -0.79 12.72
C ALA A 261 12.19 0.16 11.80
N VAL A 262 12.62 -0.32 10.63
CA VAL A 262 13.33 0.51 9.64
C VAL A 262 12.39 1.59 9.10
N GLY A 263 11.15 1.25 8.75
CA GLY A 263 10.15 2.22 8.29
C GLY A 263 9.91 3.33 9.30
N GLY A 264 9.65 2.97 10.57
CA GLY A 264 9.37 3.94 11.62
C GLY A 264 10.59 4.72 12.09
N LEU A 265 11.72 4.03 12.39
CA LEU A 265 12.89 4.67 13.02
C LEU A 265 13.81 5.41 12.03
N VAL A 266 13.90 4.92 10.79
CA VAL A 266 14.80 5.51 9.76
C VAL A 266 14.05 6.46 8.84
N PHE A 267 12.83 6.09 8.45
CA PHE A 267 12.05 6.84 7.44
C PHE A 267 10.86 7.61 8.02
N GLY A 268 10.64 7.55 9.35
CA GLY A 268 9.58 8.31 10.01
C GLY A 268 8.16 7.88 9.63
N VAL A 269 7.99 6.63 9.16
CA VAL A 269 6.67 6.09 8.82
C VAL A 269 5.83 5.97 10.07
N ASP A 270 4.69 6.63 10.11
CA ASP A 270 3.67 6.39 11.11
C ASP A 270 2.85 5.16 10.72
N TRP A 271 2.86 4.14 11.55
CA TRP A 271 2.14 2.89 11.33
C TRP A 271 0.72 2.89 11.92
N GLY A 272 0.24 4.05 12.38
CA GLY A 272 -1.06 4.21 13.03
C GLY A 272 -1.13 3.56 14.41
N ASP A 273 -2.30 3.06 14.80
CA ASP A 273 -2.52 2.45 16.13
C ASP A 273 -1.58 1.27 16.38
N PRO A 274 -0.69 1.31 17.40
CA PRO A 274 0.32 0.28 17.63
C PRO A 274 -0.26 -1.10 17.92
N LEU A 275 -1.44 -1.17 18.56
CA LEU A 275 -2.12 -2.44 18.86
C LEU A 275 -2.66 -3.05 17.57
N ALA A 276 -3.34 -2.25 16.76
CA ALA A 276 -3.90 -2.68 15.50
C ALA A 276 -2.79 -3.12 14.51
N ALA A 277 -1.71 -2.34 14.38
CA ALA A 277 -0.55 -2.68 13.57
C ALA A 277 0.11 -4.00 14.03
N THR A 278 0.21 -4.21 15.35
CA THR A 278 0.74 -5.46 15.89
C THR A 278 -0.16 -6.65 15.55
N VAL A 279 -1.47 -6.54 15.75
CA VAL A 279 -2.42 -7.63 15.45
C VAL A 279 -2.44 -7.94 13.96
N LEU A 280 -2.44 -6.91 13.11
CA LEU A 280 -2.37 -7.08 11.64
C LEU A 280 -1.09 -7.79 11.23
N THR A 281 0.06 -7.37 11.75
CA THR A 281 1.36 -7.98 11.48
C THR A 281 1.39 -9.45 11.90
N LEU A 282 0.92 -9.79 13.09
CA LEU A 282 0.84 -11.17 13.59
C LEU A 282 -0.08 -12.02 12.69
N THR A 283 -1.23 -11.49 12.32
CA THR A 283 -2.20 -12.19 11.48
C THR A 283 -1.65 -12.44 10.09
N PHE A 284 -1.01 -11.43 9.48
CA PHE A 284 -0.42 -11.58 8.14
C PHE A 284 0.82 -12.50 8.14
N ALA A 285 1.64 -12.48 9.20
CA ALA A 285 2.72 -13.45 9.37
C ALA A 285 2.22 -14.90 9.43
N LEU A 286 1.05 -15.14 10.04
CA LEU A 286 0.40 -16.45 10.00
C LEU A 286 -0.05 -16.83 8.59
N VAL A 287 -0.61 -15.90 7.83
CA VAL A 287 -0.96 -16.13 6.41
C VAL A 287 0.26 -16.54 5.61
N GLY A 288 1.36 -15.78 5.71
CA GLY A 288 2.63 -16.10 5.05
C GLY A 288 3.17 -17.47 5.44
N ALA A 289 3.23 -17.76 6.75
CA ALA A 289 3.69 -19.06 7.24
C ALA A 289 2.85 -20.23 6.70
N GLY A 290 1.53 -20.09 6.68
CA GLY A 290 0.61 -21.07 6.11
C GLY A 290 0.81 -21.27 4.61
N ALA A 291 0.98 -20.18 3.86
CA ALA A 291 1.23 -20.22 2.42
C ALA A 291 2.57 -20.89 2.09
N GLY A 292 3.64 -20.59 2.85
CA GLY A 292 4.95 -21.22 2.72
C GLY A 292 4.92 -22.74 3.01
N LEU A 293 4.17 -23.14 4.05
CA LEU A 293 3.95 -24.56 4.33
C LEU A 293 3.15 -25.24 3.23
N LEU A 294 2.11 -24.58 2.71
CA LEU A 294 1.24 -25.13 1.67
C LEU A 294 2.02 -25.37 0.38
N ILE A 295 2.78 -24.37 -0.10
CA ILE A 295 3.58 -24.55 -1.32
C ILE A 295 4.63 -25.66 -1.13
N GLY A 296 5.28 -25.74 0.03
CA GLY A 296 6.22 -26.82 0.36
C GLY A 296 5.57 -28.21 0.50
N ALA A 297 4.26 -28.28 0.77
CA ALA A 297 3.49 -29.52 0.80
C ALA A 297 3.01 -29.95 -0.59
N LEU A 298 2.81 -28.99 -1.53
CA LEU A 298 2.31 -29.27 -2.88
C LEU A 298 3.39 -29.74 -3.84
N PHE A 299 4.63 -29.28 -3.68
CA PHE A 299 5.74 -29.60 -4.58
C PHE A 299 6.66 -30.67 -3.98
N ASP A 300 7.29 -31.44 -4.87
CA ASP A 300 8.27 -32.47 -4.49
C ASP A 300 9.71 -32.05 -4.83
N ASP A 301 9.91 -30.93 -5.53
CA ASP A 301 11.19 -30.40 -5.95
C ASP A 301 11.47 -29.03 -5.33
N PRO A 302 12.54 -28.86 -4.54
CA PRO A 302 12.88 -27.58 -3.92
C PRO A 302 13.22 -26.51 -4.95
N ASP A 303 13.83 -26.88 -6.08
CA ASP A 303 14.20 -25.92 -7.13
C ASP A 303 12.96 -25.39 -7.84
N ARG A 304 11.95 -26.21 -8.02
CA ARG A 304 10.64 -25.78 -8.55
C ARG A 304 9.96 -24.82 -7.59
N VAL A 305 9.99 -25.06 -6.27
CA VAL A 305 9.43 -24.12 -5.29
C VAL A 305 10.15 -22.78 -5.35
N SER A 306 11.49 -22.82 -5.44
CA SER A 306 12.30 -21.60 -5.53
C SER A 306 12.06 -20.83 -6.83
N ALA A 307 11.78 -21.52 -7.94
CA ALA A 307 11.51 -20.92 -9.23
C ALA A 307 10.08 -20.36 -9.35
N VAL A 308 9.07 -21.01 -8.74
CA VAL A 308 7.64 -20.70 -8.92
C VAL A 308 7.09 -19.86 -7.77
N GLY A 309 7.59 -20.06 -6.54
CA GLY A 309 7.09 -19.36 -5.35
C GLY A 309 7.17 -17.85 -5.44
N PRO A 310 8.36 -17.25 -5.66
CA PRO A 310 8.49 -15.81 -5.76
C PRO A 310 7.63 -15.17 -6.87
N PRO A 311 7.60 -15.68 -8.11
CA PRO A 311 6.68 -15.16 -9.14
C PRO A 311 5.21 -15.21 -8.75
N ILE A 312 4.75 -16.29 -8.12
CA ILE A 312 3.38 -16.34 -7.57
C ILE A 312 3.17 -15.23 -6.54
N GLY A 313 4.13 -15.05 -5.64
CA GLY A 313 4.07 -13.98 -4.64
C GLY A 313 3.99 -12.59 -5.25
N VAL A 314 4.75 -12.32 -6.32
CA VAL A 314 4.71 -11.05 -7.07
C VAL A 314 3.33 -10.85 -7.73
N VAL A 315 2.81 -11.87 -8.44
CA VAL A 315 1.50 -11.78 -9.11
C VAL A 315 0.37 -11.53 -8.10
N LEU A 316 0.37 -12.28 -6.99
CA LEU A 316 -0.64 -12.10 -5.94
C LEU A 316 -0.48 -10.75 -5.23
N GLY A 317 0.76 -10.28 -5.03
CA GLY A 317 1.05 -8.96 -4.49
C GLY A 317 0.58 -7.83 -5.40
N ALA A 318 0.85 -7.93 -6.70
CA ALA A 318 0.38 -6.96 -7.68
C ALA A 318 -1.16 -6.91 -7.72
N LEU A 319 -1.82 -8.07 -7.73
CA LEU A 319 -3.28 -8.16 -7.67
C LEU A 319 -3.84 -7.66 -6.33
N GLY A 320 -3.09 -7.80 -5.25
CA GLY A 320 -3.49 -7.37 -3.91
C GLY A 320 -3.18 -5.91 -3.56
N GLY A 321 -2.71 -5.10 -4.51
CA GLY A 321 -2.46 -3.67 -4.27
C GLY A 321 -1.05 -3.32 -3.78
N CYS A 322 -0.10 -4.30 -3.77
CA CYS A 322 1.27 -4.02 -3.31
C CYS A 322 2.13 -3.28 -4.35
N MET A 323 1.71 -3.21 -5.61
CA MET A 323 2.46 -2.56 -6.69
C MET A 323 1.68 -1.42 -7.34
N VAL A 324 0.37 -1.54 -7.37
CA VAL A 324 -0.55 -0.57 -7.96
C VAL A 324 -1.64 -0.29 -6.94
N PRO A 325 -1.99 0.97 -6.67
CA PRO A 325 -3.07 1.32 -5.75
C PRO A 325 -4.39 0.65 -6.13
N LEU A 326 -5.14 0.18 -5.13
CA LEU A 326 -6.40 -0.55 -5.35
C LEU A 326 -7.48 0.32 -6.01
N GLU A 327 -7.40 1.63 -5.82
CA GLU A 327 -8.34 2.64 -6.30
C GLU A 327 -8.37 2.74 -7.84
N VAL A 328 -7.26 2.37 -8.50
CA VAL A 328 -7.15 2.42 -9.97
C VAL A 328 -7.57 1.12 -10.67
N PHE A 329 -7.99 0.12 -9.90
CA PHE A 329 -8.37 -1.16 -10.49
C PHE A 329 -9.70 -1.08 -11.22
N PRO A 330 -9.77 -1.61 -12.47
CA PRO A 330 -11.06 -1.83 -13.12
C PRO A 330 -11.96 -2.73 -12.28
N PRO A 331 -13.30 -2.61 -12.37
CA PRO A 331 -14.24 -3.37 -11.52
C PRO A 331 -14.01 -4.88 -11.48
N ALA A 332 -13.65 -5.48 -12.63
CA ALA A 332 -13.33 -6.91 -12.72
C ALA A 332 -12.07 -7.27 -11.91
N MET A 333 -11.02 -6.44 -12.00
CA MET A 333 -9.76 -6.65 -11.28
C MET A 333 -9.93 -6.41 -9.77
N ALA A 334 -10.69 -5.37 -9.37
CA ALA A 334 -11.03 -5.10 -7.98
C ALA A 334 -11.80 -6.27 -7.34
N SER A 335 -12.70 -6.92 -8.10
CA SER A 335 -13.41 -8.12 -7.64
C SER A 335 -12.46 -9.31 -7.46
N ALA A 336 -11.53 -9.53 -8.41
CA ALA A 336 -10.54 -10.59 -8.33
C ALA A 336 -9.53 -10.37 -7.19
N ALA A 337 -9.16 -9.13 -6.92
CA ALA A 337 -8.25 -8.76 -5.84
C ALA A 337 -8.73 -9.24 -4.47
N ARG A 338 -10.04 -9.24 -4.22
CA ARG A 338 -10.64 -9.73 -2.96
C ARG A 338 -10.38 -11.22 -2.68
N ALA A 339 -9.99 -11.99 -3.71
CA ALA A 339 -9.67 -13.40 -3.56
C ALA A 339 -8.25 -13.66 -3.05
N VAL A 340 -7.41 -12.63 -2.89
CA VAL A 340 -6.04 -12.76 -2.42
C VAL A 340 -5.82 -12.10 -1.05
N PRO A 341 -5.00 -12.69 -0.16
CA PRO A 341 -4.80 -12.17 1.18
C PRO A 341 -4.10 -10.80 1.22
N GLN A 342 -3.29 -10.48 0.21
CA GLN A 342 -2.60 -9.20 0.11
C GLN A 342 -3.57 -8.02 0.01
N TYR A 343 -4.69 -8.19 -0.71
CA TYR A 343 -5.75 -7.17 -0.79
C TYR A 343 -6.22 -6.76 0.61
N TRP A 344 -6.55 -7.74 1.45
CA TRP A 344 -7.07 -7.48 2.79
C TRP A 344 -6.00 -6.90 3.73
N ALA A 345 -4.74 -7.32 3.57
CA ALA A 345 -3.63 -6.74 4.30
C ALA A 345 -3.39 -5.28 3.89
N MET A 346 -3.43 -4.97 2.58
CA MET A 346 -3.27 -3.61 2.09
C MET A 346 -4.42 -2.72 2.51
N THR A 347 -5.67 -3.18 2.39
CA THR A 347 -6.85 -2.44 2.88
C THR A 347 -6.72 -2.11 4.37
N ALA A 348 -6.27 -3.07 5.20
CA ALA A 348 -6.07 -2.81 6.62
C ALA A 348 -4.93 -1.80 6.89
N TRP A 349 -3.81 -1.91 6.17
CA TRP A 349 -2.72 -0.95 6.29
C TRP A 349 -3.12 0.46 5.82
N GLN A 350 -3.94 0.57 4.77
CA GLN A 350 -4.48 1.86 4.33
C GLN A 350 -5.32 2.50 5.42
N GLN A 351 -6.24 1.76 6.04
CA GLN A 351 -7.06 2.25 7.13
C GLN A 351 -6.23 2.70 8.35
N LEU A 352 -5.14 1.99 8.68
CA LEU A 352 -4.29 2.35 9.81
C LEU A 352 -3.40 3.56 9.53
N VAL A 353 -2.74 3.57 8.36
CA VAL A 353 -1.68 4.56 8.04
C VAL A 353 -2.28 5.86 7.50
N PHE A 354 -3.35 5.77 6.67
CA PHE A 354 -3.90 6.93 5.98
C PHE A 354 -5.15 7.49 6.66
N ASP A 355 -6.02 6.61 7.17
CA ASP A 355 -7.27 7.06 7.78
C ASP A 355 -7.11 7.24 9.31
N GLY A 356 -5.99 6.79 9.90
CA GLY A 356 -5.75 6.88 11.34
C GLY A 356 -6.68 6.00 12.18
N ASP A 357 -7.28 5.01 11.53
CA ASP A 357 -8.26 4.12 12.14
C ASP A 357 -7.65 3.17 13.18
N GLY A 358 -8.45 2.72 14.14
CA GLY A 358 -8.04 1.75 15.15
C GLY A 358 -8.43 0.31 14.81
N LEU A 359 -8.16 -0.58 15.76
CA LEU A 359 -8.39 -2.03 15.63
C LEU A 359 -9.83 -2.40 15.18
N GLY A 360 -10.84 -1.61 15.56
CA GLY A 360 -12.23 -1.87 15.21
C GLY A 360 -12.52 -1.79 13.71
N ALA A 361 -11.92 -0.83 13.02
CA ALA A 361 -12.11 -0.62 11.59
C ALA A 361 -11.53 -1.77 10.76
N ILE A 362 -10.37 -2.31 11.15
CA ILE A 362 -9.70 -3.41 10.44
C ILE A 362 -10.23 -4.80 10.80
N ALA A 363 -11.30 -4.90 11.59
CA ALA A 363 -11.83 -6.20 12.06
C ALA A 363 -12.21 -7.13 10.89
N VAL A 364 -12.84 -6.61 9.83
CA VAL A 364 -13.21 -7.41 8.64
C VAL A 364 -11.98 -7.93 7.91
N PRO A 365 -10.99 -7.09 7.53
CA PRO A 365 -9.72 -7.56 7.00
C PRO A 365 -9.04 -8.63 7.86
N LEU A 366 -8.99 -8.44 9.18
CA LEU A 366 -8.37 -9.40 10.10
C LEU A 366 -9.07 -10.76 10.09
N LEU A 367 -10.41 -10.78 10.11
CA LEU A 367 -11.19 -12.02 10.05
C LEU A 367 -10.94 -12.78 8.74
N VAL A 368 -10.90 -12.08 7.62
CA VAL A 368 -10.61 -12.70 6.33
C VAL A 368 -9.18 -13.24 6.27
N LEU A 369 -8.20 -12.48 6.75
CA LEU A 369 -6.80 -12.94 6.85
C LEU A 369 -6.67 -14.17 7.77
N ALA A 370 -7.36 -14.21 8.91
CA ALA A 370 -7.40 -15.38 9.76
C ALA A 370 -8.03 -16.60 9.06
N GLY A 371 -9.05 -16.37 8.22
CA GLY A 371 -9.63 -17.39 7.34
C GLY A 371 -8.61 -17.93 6.34
N PHE A 372 -7.85 -17.07 5.66
CA PHE A 372 -6.75 -17.50 4.78
C PHE A 372 -5.67 -18.29 5.52
N ALA A 373 -5.23 -17.82 6.69
CA ALA A 373 -4.26 -18.55 7.50
C ALA A 373 -4.77 -19.95 7.84
N THR A 374 -5.99 -20.05 8.33
CA THR A 374 -6.63 -21.33 8.70
C THR A 374 -6.73 -22.26 7.48
N ALA A 375 -7.15 -21.75 6.34
CA ALA A 375 -7.24 -22.52 5.11
C ALA A 375 -5.88 -23.03 4.63
N PHE A 376 -4.86 -22.18 4.62
CA PHE A 376 -3.52 -22.58 4.19
C PHE A 376 -2.89 -23.60 5.12
N PHE A 377 -2.98 -23.42 6.44
CA PHE A 377 -2.49 -24.40 7.42
C PHE A 377 -3.27 -25.72 7.35
N GLY A 378 -4.59 -25.64 7.19
CA GLY A 378 -5.46 -26.82 7.07
C GLY A 378 -5.10 -27.65 5.83
N LEU A 379 -5.01 -27.00 4.66
CA LEU A 379 -4.64 -27.65 3.41
C LEU A 379 -3.21 -28.23 3.46
N ALA A 380 -2.26 -27.45 3.99
CA ALA A 380 -0.88 -27.93 4.17
C ALA A 380 -0.82 -29.16 5.06
N THR A 381 -1.57 -29.15 6.17
CA THR A 381 -1.62 -30.29 7.12
C THR A 381 -2.19 -31.54 6.47
N VAL A 382 -3.32 -31.43 5.78
CA VAL A 382 -3.96 -32.56 5.09
C VAL A 382 -3.00 -33.14 4.02
N ARG A 383 -2.35 -32.27 3.25
CA ARG A 383 -1.44 -32.69 2.20
C ARG A 383 -0.19 -33.38 2.75
N LEU A 384 0.44 -32.78 3.80
CA LEU A 384 1.61 -33.35 4.44
C LEU A 384 1.31 -34.70 5.11
N GLN A 385 0.19 -34.83 5.80
CA GLN A 385 -0.19 -36.10 6.40
C GLN A 385 -0.32 -37.20 5.36
N ARG A 386 -0.99 -36.93 4.24
CA ARG A 386 -1.11 -37.91 3.13
C ARG A 386 0.26 -38.33 2.58
N THR A 387 1.19 -37.39 2.42
CA THR A 387 2.53 -37.68 1.88
C THR A 387 3.43 -38.42 2.88
N LEU A 388 3.22 -38.18 4.19
CA LEU A 388 4.03 -38.82 5.25
C LEU A 388 3.55 -40.23 5.61
N VAL A 389 2.26 -40.54 5.35
CA VAL A 389 1.66 -41.85 5.65
C VAL A 389 1.76 -42.82 4.48
N HIS A 390 1.78 -42.32 3.23
CA HIS A 390 1.74 -43.18 2.03
C HIS A 390 3.07 -43.16 1.24
N GLY A 391 4.09 -42.43 1.65
CA GLY A 391 5.45 -42.40 1.10
C GLY A 391 6.50 -42.90 2.11
#